data_b8c4c36e953b83e8dcaefb6bea5b8970
#
_entry.id   b8c4c36e953b83e8dcaefb6bea5b8970
#
_cell.length_a   1.000
_cell.length_b   1.000
_cell.length_c   1.000
_cell.angle_alpha   90.00
_cell.angle_beta   90.00
_cell.angle_gamma   90.00
#
_symmetry.space_group_name_H-M   'P 1'
#
loop_
_entity.id
_entity.type
_entity.pdbx_description
1 polymer ?
#
loop_
_entity_poly.entity_id
_entity_poly.type
_entity_poly.pdbx_seq_one_letter_code
_entity_poly.pdbx_strand_id
1 'polypeptide(L)'
;LFRSAPTAGSAGIVPGLLLAFQETYDLSDDQMVKVLFNAGAVGYLAMRNATVAGAVGGCQAEVGVASAMAASAAVELMGGTPGQCLDAASTVLMNMLGLVCDPVGGLVEYPCQNRNAAGVANSLIAAEMALAGIPQRIPLDEMIQVMYTVGKRIPAELRETALGGCATAPSVCSGCNGCG
;
A
#
# COMPACT_ATOMS: atom_id res chain seq x y z
N LEU A 1 -4.88 15.20 -11.89
CA LEU A 1 -5.26 14.93 -10.51
C LEU A 1 -4.15 14.09 -9.85
N PHE A 2 -3.28 14.75 -9.11
CA PHE A 2 -2.28 14.03 -8.30
C PHE A 2 -3.00 13.27 -7.19
N ARG A 3 -3.05 11.96 -7.30
CA ARG A 3 -3.44 11.12 -6.17
C ARG A 3 -2.15 10.66 -5.49
N SER A 4 -1.85 11.24 -4.34
CA SER A 4 -0.75 10.81 -3.46
C SER A 4 -0.99 9.43 -2.84
N ALA A 5 -2.17 8.86 -3.05
CA ALA A 5 -2.56 7.52 -2.61
C ALA A 5 -3.65 6.98 -3.55
N PRO A 6 -3.78 5.66 -3.75
CA PRO A 6 -4.82 5.09 -4.60
C PRO A 6 -6.21 5.25 -4.00
N THR A 7 -6.35 5.27 -2.66
CA THR A 7 -7.62 5.35 -1.95
C THR A 7 -7.48 6.14 -0.64
N ALA A 8 -8.62 6.50 -0.02
CA ALA A 8 -8.64 7.19 1.28
C ALA A 8 -8.03 6.35 2.40
N GLY A 9 -8.25 5.03 2.41
CA GLY A 9 -7.76 4.13 3.45
C GLY A 9 -6.25 3.95 3.47
N SER A 10 -5.55 4.36 2.43
CA SER A 10 -4.09 4.30 2.32
C SER A 10 -3.43 5.69 2.15
N ALA A 11 -4.20 6.76 2.41
CA ALA A 11 -3.79 8.14 2.13
C ALA A 11 -2.59 8.65 2.95
N GLY A 12 -2.26 7.99 4.06
CA GLY A 12 -1.13 8.36 4.92
C GLY A 12 0.22 7.82 4.46
N ILE A 13 0.28 6.81 3.58
CA ILE A 13 1.53 6.08 3.30
C ILE A 13 2.51 6.92 2.48
N VAL A 14 2.13 7.31 1.27
CA VAL A 14 3.01 8.07 0.37
C VAL A 14 3.39 9.42 0.99
N PRO A 15 2.44 10.26 1.44
CA PRO A 15 2.83 11.54 2.02
C PRO A 15 3.61 11.39 3.33
N GLY A 16 3.26 10.43 4.18
CA GLY A 16 3.98 10.20 5.44
C GLY A 16 5.44 9.83 5.22
N LEU A 17 5.73 8.91 4.29
CA LEU A 17 7.11 8.56 3.95
C LEU A 17 7.85 9.72 3.29
N LEU A 18 7.24 10.37 2.29
CA LEU A 18 7.92 11.40 1.53
C LEU A 18 8.22 12.65 2.36
N LEU A 19 7.28 13.10 3.19
CA LEU A 19 7.51 14.25 4.10
C LEU A 19 8.60 13.94 5.11
N ALA A 20 8.62 12.72 5.69
CA ALA A 20 9.69 12.30 6.58
C ALA A 20 11.06 12.31 5.88
N PHE A 21 11.13 11.88 4.61
CA PHE A 21 12.36 11.95 3.82
C PHE A 21 12.76 13.39 3.53
N GLN A 22 11.81 14.24 3.15
CA GLN A 22 12.06 15.65 2.89
C GLN A 22 12.68 16.34 4.11
N GLU A 23 12.12 16.12 5.29
CA GLU A 23 12.62 16.68 6.55
C GLU A 23 13.99 16.08 6.95
N THR A 24 14.17 14.77 6.78
CA THR A 24 15.39 14.08 7.23
C THR A 24 16.60 14.39 6.37
N TYR A 25 16.40 14.51 5.06
CA TYR A 25 17.49 14.66 4.08
C TYR A 25 17.54 16.04 3.41
N ASP A 26 16.74 16.99 3.90
CA ASP A 26 16.64 18.37 3.37
C ASP A 26 16.40 18.40 1.85
N LEU A 27 15.42 17.62 1.40
CA LEU A 27 15.12 17.47 -0.02
C LEU A 27 14.28 18.65 -0.53
N SER A 28 14.57 19.10 -1.75
CA SER A 28 13.84 20.19 -2.39
C SER A 28 12.45 19.75 -2.86
N ASP A 29 11.53 20.69 -2.99
CA ASP A 29 10.19 20.46 -3.55
C ASP A 29 10.25 19.88 -4.97
N ASP A 30 11.23 20.27 -5.78
CA ASP A 30 11.43 19.73 -7.12
C ASP A 30 11.77 18.22 -7.10
N GLN A 31 12.57 17.78 -6.14
CA GLN A 31 12.86 16.35 -5.94
C GLN A 31 11.59 15.60 -5.50
N MET A 32 10.83 16.19 -4.58
CA MET A 32 9.56 15.63 -4.12
C MET A 32 8.54 15.48 -5.26
N VAL A 33 8.40 16.50 -6.10
CA VAL A 33 7.50 16.45 -7.27
C VAL A 33 7.91 15.33 -8.23
N LYS A 34 9.20 15.17 -8.51
CA LYS A 34 9.69 14.09 -9.41
C LYS A 34 9.29 12.71 -8.90
N VAL A 35 9.53 12.41 -7.62
CA VAL A 35 9.23 11.09 -7.08
C VAL A 35 7.74 10.84 -6.89
N LEU A 36 6.92 11.89 -6.81
CA LEU A 36 5.46 11.74 -6.88
C LEU A 36 5.00 11.25 -8.26
N PHE A 37 5.68 11.61 -9.34
CA PHE A 37 5.40 11.04 -10.66
C PHE A 37 5.73 9.54 -10.71
N ASN A 38 6.87 9.13 -10.14
CA ASN A 38 7.22 7.71 -10.02
C ASN A 38 6.17 6.95 -9.21
N ALA A 39 5.86 7.41 -8.00
CA ALA A 39 4.80 6.82 -7.17
C ALA A 39 3.47 6.73 -7.95
N GLY A 40 3.09 7.79 -8.63
CA GLY A 40 1.89 7.84 -9.46
C GLY A 40 1.89 6.81 -10.59
N ALA A 41 3.04 6.56 -11.22
CA ALA A 41 3.18 5.57 -12.27
C ALA A 41 2.92 4.15 -11.74
N VAL A 42 3.49 3.77 -10.59
CA VAL A 42 3.23 2.47 -9.94
C VAL A 42 1.75 2.30 -9.59
N GLY A 43 1.14 3.31 -8.97
CA GLY A 43 -0.29 3.29 -8.64
C GLY A 43 -1.19 3.18 -9.88
N TYR A 44 -0.84 3.88 -10.96
CA TYR A 44 -1.56 3.82 -12.23
C TYR A 44 -1.49 2.42 -12.86
N LEU A 45 -0.32 1.77 -12.85
CA LEU A 45 -0.15 0.41 -13.36
C LEU A 45 -1.04 -0.58 -12.61
N ALA A 46 -1.08 -0.50 -11.28
CA ALA A 46 -1.94 -1.35 -10.46
C ALA A 46 -3.43 -1.09 -10.73
N MET A 47 -3.83 0.18 -10.81
CA MET A 47 -5.22 0.57 -11.07
C MET A 47 -5.69 0.10 -12.45
N ARG A 48 -4.85 0.20 -13.47
CA ARG A 48 -5.19 -0.14 -14.85
C ARG A 48 -5.24 -1.66 -15.08
N ASN A 49 -4.31 -2.41 -14.49
CA ASN A 49 -4.11 -3.83 -14.80
C ASN A 49 -4.74 -4.77 -13.76
N ALA A 50 -5.18 -4.24 -12.62
CA ALA A 50 -5.79 -5.01 -11.53
C ALA A 50 -6.87 -4.19 -10.83
N THR A 51 -6.61 -3.82 -9.57
CA THR A 51 -7.48 -2.98 -8.75
C THR A 51 -6.68 -2.28 -7.66
N VAL A 52 -7.23 -1.17 -7.17
CA VAL A 52 -6.73 -0.47 -5.97
C VAL A 52 -7.82 -0.38 -4.88
N ALA A 53 -8.95 -1.06 -5.08
CA ALA A 53 -10.09 -1.01 -4.18
C ALA A 53 -10.07 -2.16 -3.18
N GLY A 54 -10.22 -1.85 -1.89
CA GLY A 54 -10.32 -2.82 -0.80
C GLY A 54 -11.52 -3.76 -0.96
N ALA A 55 -12.65 -3.25 -1.45
CA ALA A 55 -13.87 -4.03 -1.73
C ALA A 55 -13.67 -5.10 -2.83
N VAL A 56 -12.69 -4.91 -3.72
CA VAL A 56 -12.42 -5.86 -4.81
C VAL A 56 -11.25 -6.79 -4.47
N GLY A 57 -10.17 -6.22 -3.92
CA GLY A 57 -8.91 -6.93 -3.75
C GLY A 57 -8.41 -7.06 -2.31
N GLY A 58 -9.16 -6.59 -1.31
CA GLY A 58 -8.67 -6.49 0.07
C GLY A 58 -7.70 -5.33 0.28
N CYS A 59 -7.23 -5.13 1.49
CA CYS A 59 -6.24 -4.10 1.80
C CYS A 59 -4.88 -4.30 1.10
N GLN A 60 -4.57 -5.49 0.62
CA GLN A 60 -3.39 -5.72 -0.24
C GLN A 60 -3.43 -4.86 -1.51
N ALA A 61 -4.62 -4.61 -2.06
CA ALA A 61 -4.80 -3.74 -3.22
C ALA A 61 -4.78 -2.25 -2.85
N GLU A 62 -5.14 -1.91 -1.65
CA GLU A 62 -5.23 -0.54 -1.14
C GLU A 62 -3.92 -0.11 -0.49
N VAL A 63 -3.63 -0.65 0.70
CA VAL A 63 -2.42 -0.38 1.48
C VAL A 63 -1.18 -0.94 0.77
N GLY A 64 -1.28 -2.14 0.18
CA GLY A 64 -0.17 -2.77 -0.55
C GLY A 64 0.27 -1.93 -1.75
N VAL A 65 -0.67 -1.43 -2.57
CA VAL A 65 -0.32 -0.59 -3.72
C VAL A 65 0.25 0.76 -3.27
N ALA A 66 -0.35 1.42 -2.26
CA ALA A 66 0.21 2.66 -1.73
C ALA A 66 1.63 2.48 -1.17
N SER A 67 1.88 1.36 -0.50
CA SER A 67 3.21 1.02 0.00
C SER A 67 4.20 0.72 -1.13
N ALA A 68 3.76 0.07 -2.21
CA ALA A 68 4.58 -0.13 -3.40
C ALA A 68 4.94 1.19 -4.10
N MET A 69 3.99 2.13 -4.18
CA MET A 69 4.22 3.50 -4.66
C MET A 69 5.29 4.20 -3.81
N ALA A 70 5.16 4.11 -2.49
CA ALA A 70 6.10 4.73 -1.55
C ALA A 70 7.50 4.09 -1.60
N ALA A 71 7.60 2.77 -1.72
CA ALA A 71 8.87 2.06 -1.84
C ALA A 71 9.63 2.45 -3.11
N SER A 72 8.93 2.50 -4.25
CA SER A 72 9.51 2.93 -5.53
C SER A 72 10.05 4.36 -5.45
N ALA A 73 9.27 5.27 -4.85
CA ALA A 73 9.68 6.66 -4.65
C ALA A 73 10.90 6.78 -3.71
N ALA A 74 10.92 5.99 -2.63
CA ALA A 74 12.05 5.96 -1.70
C ALA A 74 13.34 5.51 -2.38
N VAL A 75 13.29 4.47 -3.21
CA VAL A 75 14.45 4.00 -3.99
C VAL A 75 14.98 5.10 -4.91
N GLU A 76 14.09 5.83 -5.61
CA GLU A 76 14.51 6.92 -6.49
C GLU A 76 15.15 8.07 -5.71
N LEU A 77 14.58 8.48 -4.56
CA LEU A 77 15.14 9.52 -3.70
C LEU A 77 16.54 9.17 -3.20
N MET A 78 16.78 7.89 -2.93
CA MET A 78 18.08 7.39 -2.46
C MET A 78 19.04 7.07 -3.62
N GLY A 79 18.72 7.45 -4.86
CA GLY A 79 19.59 7.31 -6.02
C GLY A 79 19.59 5.93 -6.66
N GLY A 80 18.62 5.09 -6.38
CA GLY A 80 18.45 3.80 -7.02
C GLY A 80 18.04 3.87 -8.48
N THR A 81 18.22 2.77 -9.19
CA THR A 81 17.87 2.63 -10.61
C THR A 81 16.37 2.37 -10.80
N PRO A 82 15.81 2.62 -12.01
CA PRO A 82 14.42 2.25 -12.31
C PRO A 82 14.11 0.76 -12.08
N GLY A 83 15.05 -0.13 -12.33
CA GLY A 83 14.90 -1.55 -12.04
C GLY A 83 14.71 -1.81 -10.55
N GLN A 84 15.54 -1.20 -9.70
CA GLN A 84 15.42 -1.30 -8.25
C GLN A 84 14.11 -0.69 -7.73
N CYS A 85 13.59 0.37 -8.36
CA CYS A 85 12.27 0.93 -8.04
C CYS A 85 11.16 -0.11 -8.24
N LEU A 86 11.20 -0.84 -9.37
CA LEU A 86 10.23 -1.90 -9.67
C LEU A 86 10.39 -3.11 -8.75
N ASP A 87 11.62 -3.49 -8.43
CA ASP A 87 11.93 -4.57 -7.48
C ASP A 87 11.39 -4.28 -6.09
N ALA A 88 11.58 -3.07 -5.58
CA ALA A 88 11.04 -2.64 -4.30
C ALA A 88 9.50 -2.66 -4.29
N ALA A 89 8.87 -2.13 -5.34
CA ALA A 89 7.41 -2.14 -5.47
C ALA A 89 6.85 -3.58 -5.50
N SER A 90 7.48 -4.49 -6.23
CA SER A 90 7.10 -5.90 -6.28
C SER A 90 7.29 -6.59 -4.92
N THR A 91 8.39 -6.33 -4.23
CA THR A 91 8.67 -6.87 -2.89
C THR A 91 7.58 -6.48 -1.90
N VAL A 92 7.14 -5.22 -1.90
CA VAL A 92 6.05 -4.75 -1.05
C VAL A 92 4.75 -5.50 -1.33
N LEU A 93 4.36 -5.62 -2.60
CA LEU A 93 3.13 -6.34 -2.95
C LEU A 93 3.18 -7.81 -2.50
N MET A 94 4.34 -8.46 -2.66
CA MET A 94 4.55 -9.83 -2.20
C MET A 94 4.40 -9.94 -0.68
N ASN A 95 5.01 -9.02 0.09
CA ASN A 95 4.96 -9.03 1.55
C ASN A 95 3.56 -8.77 2.11
N MET A 96 2.70 -8.11 1.34
CA MET A 96 1.35 -7.73 1.75
C MET A 96 0.24 -8.59 1.15
N LEU A 97 0.59 -9.67 0.43
CA LEU A 97 -0.39 -10.61 -0.13
C LEU A 97 -1.32 -11.17 0.96
N GLY A 98 -2.60 -11.20 0.66
CA GLY A 98 -3.63 -11.72 1.56
C GLY A 98 -4.10 -10.74 2.63
N LEU A 99 -3.59 -9.50 2.67
CA LEU A 99 -4.07 -8.50 3.62
C LEU A 99 -5.54 -8.15 3.31
N VAL A 100 -6.41 -8.50 4.26
CA VAL A 100 -7.87 -8.34 4.17
C VAL A 100 -8.28 -6.90 4.42
N CYS A 101 -9.48 -6.51 3.97
CA CYS A 101 -10.08 -5.21 4.25
C CYS A 101 -11.28 -5.40 5.20
N ASP A 102 -11.08 -5.10 6.46
CA ASP A 102 -11.99 -5.39 7.58
C ASP A 102 -12.22 -4.18 8.50
N PRO A 103 -12.68 -3.03 7.94
CA PRO A 103 -12.80 -1.78 8.69
C PRO A 103 -13.85 -1.90 9.81
N VAL A 104 -13.47 -1.48 11.01
CA VAL A 104 -14.36 -1.45 12.17
C VAL A 104 -15.45 -0.43 11.96
N GLY A 105 -16.71 -0.85 12.14
CA GLY A 105 -17.88 -0.01 11.90
C GLY A 105 -18.03 0.47 10.45
N GLY A 106 -17.31 -0.12 9.50
CA GLY A 106 -17.28 0.33 8.11
C GLY A 106 -16.55 1.65 7.88
N LEU A 107 -15.86 2.17 8.90
CA LEU A 107 -15.17 3.45 8.84
C LEU A 107 -13.68 3.28 8.45
N VAL A 108 -13.18 4.20 7.63
CA VAL A 108 -11.78 4.21 7.18
C VAL A 108 -10.88 4.84 8.26
N GLU A 109 -10.92 4.28 9.46
CA GLU A 109 -10.14 4.71 10.62
C GLU A 109 -9.35 3.55 11.19
N TYR A 110 -10.02 2.52 11.70
CA TYR A 110 -9.37 1.36 12.30
C TYR A 110 -9.75 0.08 11.55
N PRO A 111 -8.79 -0.75 11.13
CA PRO A 111 -7.33 -0.70 11.41
C PRO A 111 -6.53 0.12 10.39
N CYS A 112 -7.15 0.95 9.54
CA CYS A 112 -6.49 1.64 8.43
C CYS A 112 -5.30 2.50 8.89
N GLN A 113 -5.42 3.25 10.01
CA GLN A 113 -4.33 4.05 10.56
C GLN A 113 -3.08 3.20 10.84
N ASN A 114 -3.26 2.06 11.54
CA ASN A 114 -2.16 1.17 11.90
C ASN A 114 -1.55 0.51 10.66
N ARG A 115 -2.37 0.17 9.66
CA ARG A 115 -1.91 -0.42 8.40
C ARG A 115 -1.16 0.59 7.53
N ASN A 116 -1.48 1.88 7.59
CA ASN A 116 -0.68 2.92 6.94
C ASN A 116 0.73 2.97 7.56
N ALA A 117 0.86 2.95 8.88
CA ALA A 117 2.16 2.91 9.54
C ALA A 117 2.97 1.65 9.17
N ALA A 118 2.33 0.48 9.20
CA ALA A 118 2.95 -0.78 8.76
C ALA A 118 3.34 -0.74 7.27
N GLY A 119 2.53 -0.08 6.45
CA GLY A 119 2.82 0.12 5.03
C GLY A 119 4.07 0.96 4.79
N VAL A 120 4.26 2.05 5.54
CA VAL A 120 5.48 2.85 5.49
C VAL A 120 6.70 2.02 5.89
N ALA A 121 6.62 1.27 6.98
CA ALA A 121 7.72 0.41 7.43
C ALA A 121 8.10 -0.63 6.38
N ASN A 122 7.10 -1.29 5.76
CA ASN A 122 7.34 -2.27 4.69
C ASN A 122 7.94 -1.62 3.43
N SER A 123 7.54 -0.39 3.12
CA SER A 123 8.13 0.38 2.01
C SER A 123 9.62 0.63 2.22
N LEU A 124 10.02 1.01 3.43
CA LEU A 124 11.42 1.23 3.78
C LEU A 124 12.25 -0.05 3.68
N ILE A 125 11.74 -1.16 4.24
CA ILE A 125 12.41 -2.46 4.17
C ILE A 125 12.62 -2.88 2.71
N ALA A 126 11.60 -2.76 1.87
CA ALA A 126 11.68 -3.14 0.46
C ALA A 126 12.65 -2.23 -0.33
N ALA A 127 12.66 -0.94 -0.04
CA ALA A 127 13.61 0.00 -0.64
C ALA A 127 15.05 -0.34 -0.28
N GLU A 128 15.33 -0.61 1.00
CA GLU A 128 16.66 -1.01 1.47
C GLU A 128 17.13 -2.32 0.82
N MET A 129 16.25 -3.31 0.70
CA MET A 129 16.56 -4.58 0.01
C MET A 129 16.96 -4.34 -1.45
N ALA A 130 16.19 -3.53 -2.17
CA ALA A 130 16.48 -3.22 -3.57
C ALA A 130 17.78 -2.42 -3.73
N LEU A 131 18.02 -1.42 -2.88
CA LEU A 131 19.24 -0.63 -2.88
C LEU A 131 20.48 -1.46 -2.51
N ALA A 132 20.33 -2.46 -1.62
CA ALA A 132 21.37 -3.43 -1.29
C ALA A 132 21.64 -4.43 -2.43
N GLY A 133 20.91 -4.36 -3.55
CA GLY A 133 21.09 -5.24 -4.70
C GLY A 133 20.46 -6.62 -4.53
N ILE A 134 19.51 -6.78 -3.62
CA ILE A 134 18.72 -8.02 -3.49
C ILE A 134 17.66 -8.04 -4.59
N PRO A 135 17.76 -8.91 -5.60
CA PRO A 135 16.86 -8.88 -6.74
C PRO A 135 15.49 -9.46 -6.38
N GLN A 136 14.43 -8.85 -6.90
CA GLN A 136 13.11 -9.45 -6.86
C GLN A 136 12.94 -10.41 -8.06
N ARG A 137 12.50 -11.66 -7.77
CA ARG A 137 12.35 -12.69 -8.79
C ARG A 137 11.03 -12.63 -9.56
N ILE A 138 10.02 -11.98 -8.98
CA ILE A 138 8.71 -11.80 -9.59
C ILE A 138 8.62 -10.35 -10.07
N PRO A 139 8.60 -10.09 -11.38
CA PRO A 139 8.45 -8.73 -11.90
C PRO A 139 7.16 -8.07 -11.40
N LEU A 140 7.16 -6.74 -11.34
CA LEU A 140 6.04 -5.96 -10.79
C LEU A 140 4.70 -6.23 -11.51
N ASP A 141 4.73 -6.37 -12.83
CA ASP A 141 3.54 -6.65 -13.62
C ASP A 141 2.92 -8.02 -13.30
N GLU A 142 3.76 -9.05 -13.13
CA GLU A 142 3.30 -10.36 -12.67
C GLU A 142 2.77 -10.29 -11.22
N MET A 143 3.46 -9.56 -10.35
CA MET A 143 3.06 -9.42 -8.95
C MET A 143 1.71 -8.71 -8.79
N ILE A 144 1.43 -7.71 -9.64
CA ILE A 144 0.12 -7.05 -9.72
C ILE A 144 -0.97 -8.07 -10.09
N GLN A 145 -0.73 -8.98 -11.04
CA GLN A 145 -1.69 -10.02 -11.41
C GLN A 145 -1.87 -11.07 -10.31
N VAL A 146 -0.80 -11.43 -9.62
CA VAL A 146 -0.86 -12.32 -8.43
C VAL A 146 -1.73 -11.69 -7.35
N MET A 147 -1.49 -10.43 -7.00
CA MET A 147 -2.29 -9.68 -6.03
C MET A 147 -3.78 -9.66 -6.41
N TYR A 148 -4.10 -9.38 -7.67
CA TYR A 148 -5.48 -9.36 -8.16
C TYR A 148 -6.16 -10.72 -8.05
N THR A 149 -5.43 -11.78 -8.42
CA THR A 149 -5.94 -13.16 -8.35
C THR A 149 -6.18 -13.60 -6.91
N VAL A 150 -5.27 -13.28 -6.00
CA VAL A 150 -5.44 -13.52 -4.56
C VAL A 150 -6.63 -12.73 -4.02
N GLY A 151 -6.73 -11.44 -4.37
CA GLY A 151 -7.82 -10.57 -3.92
C GLY A 151 -9.20 -11.10 -4.28
N LYS A 152 -9.37 -11.62 -5.49
CA LYS A 152 -10.65 -12.22 -5.91
C LYS A 152 -11.03 -13.50 -5.13
N ARG A 153 -10.07 -14.13 -4.46
CA ARG A 153 -10.28 -15.32 -3.62
C ARG A 153 -10.48 -14.99 -2.15
N ILE A 154 -10.26 -13.75 -1.74
CA ILE A 154 -10.60 -13.30 -0.38
C ILE A 154 -12.13 -13.37 -0.23
N PRO A 155 -12.65 -14.01 0.84
CA PRO A 155 -14.09 -14.06 1.10
C PRO A 155 -14.73 -12.68 1.18
N ALA A 156 -16.01 -12.58 0.83
CA ALA A 156 -16.72 -11.29 0.75
C ALA A 156 -16.75 -10.55 2.09
N GLU A 157 -16.87 -11.28 3.20
CA GLU A 157 -16.85 -10.74 4.57
C GLU A 157 -15.54 -10.05 4.96
N LEU A 158 -14.46 -10.32 4.22
CA LEU A 158 -13.12 -9.76 4.43
C LEU A 158 -12.74 -8.71 3.36
N ARG A 159 -13.71 -8.23 2.59
CA ARG A 159 -13.53 -7.23 1.53
C ARG A 159 -14.38 -5.98 1.77
N GLU A 160 -14.02 -5.21 2.81
CA GLU A 160 -14.62 -3.90 3.13
C GLU A 160 -16.12 -3.95 3.56
N THR A 161 -16.61 -5.13 3.94
CA THR A 161 -18.02 -5.31 4.32
C THR A 161 -18.28 -5.12 5.82
N ALA A 162 -17.22 -5.01 6.63
CA ALA A 162 -17.29 -5.01 8.10
C ALA A 162 -17.98 -6.26 8.70
N LEU A 163 -18.09 -7.34 7.93
CA LEU A 163 -18.73 -8.59 8.36
C LEU A 163 -17.72 -9.64 8.87
N GLY A 164 -16.42 -9.34 8.87
CA GLY A 164 -15.37 -10.27 9.29
C GLY A 164 -14.12 -9.56 9.80
N GLY A 165 -13.13 -10.34 10.22
CA GLY A 165 -11.83 -9.83 10.67
C GLY A 165 -11.94 -8.93 11.91
N CYS A 166 -11.18 -7.84 11.94
CA CYS A 166 -11.15 -6.89 13.06
C CYS A 166 -12.54 -6.31 13.38
N ALA A 167 -13.40 -6.16 12.37
CA ALA A 167 -14.74 -5.61 12.55
C ALA A 167 -15.64 -6.47 13.45
N THR A 168 -15.35 -7.76 13.57
CA THR A 168 -16.14 -8.72 14.38
C THR A 168 -15.48 -9.06 15.72
N ALA A 169 -14.40 -8.37 16.11
CA ALA A 169 -13.77 -8.59 17.39
C ALA A 169 -14.74 -8.23 18.55
N PRO A 170 -14.87 -9.08 19.60
CA PRO A 170 -15.84 -8.84 20.68
C PRO A 170 -15.71 -7.51 21.37
N SER A 171 -14.49 -7.00 21.53
CA SER A 171 -14.21 -5.67 22.11
C SER A 171 -14.71 -4.52 21.27
N VAL A 172 -14.89 -4.72 19.99
CA VAL A 172 -15.41 -3.72 19.04
C VAL A 172 -16.94 -3.79 18.96
N CYS A 173 -17.48 -5.00 18.91
CA CYS A 173 -18.94 -5.23 18.83
C CYS A 173 -19.67 -4.78 20.08
N SER A 174 -19.05 -4.87 21.27
CA SER A 174 -19.66 -4.43 22.54
C SER A 174 -19.85 -2.92 22.67
N GLY A 175 -19.19 -2.13 21.83
CA GLY A 175 -19.31 -0.66 21.78
C GLY A 175 -20.29 -0.14 20.73
N CYS A 176 -20.72 -0.98 19.81
CA CYS A 176 -21.66 -0.61 18.73
C CYS A 176 -23.07 -1.11 19.07
N ASN A 177 -24.00 -0.21 19.40
CA ASN A 177 -25.43 -0.51 19.56
C ASN A 177 -26.11 -0.95 18.24
N GLY A 178 -25.45 -1.75 17.43
CA GLY A 178 -25.95 -2.08 16.08
C GLY A 178 -25.41 -3.37 15.44
N CYS A 179 -24.56 -4.14 16.13
CA CYS A 179 -24.16 -5.47 15.68
C CYS A 179 -25.10 -6.53 16.28
N GLY A 180 -26.29 -6.65 15.73
CA GLY A 180 -27.27 -7.69 16.00
C GLY A 180 -27.66 -8.36 14.72
#